data_d83b08bf5d5c0562457005bfc234e0c5
#
_entry.id   d83b08bf5d5c0562457005bfc234e0c5
#
_cell.length_a   1.000
_cell.length_b   1.000
_cell.length_c   1.000
_cell.angle_alpha   90.00
_cell.angle_beta   90.00
_cell.angle_gamma   90.00
#
_symmetry.space_group_name_H-M   'P 1'
#
loop_
_entity.id
_entity.type
_entity.pdbx_description
1 polymer ?
#
loop_
_entity_poly.entity_id
_entity_poly.type
_entity_poly.pdbx_seq_one_letter_code
_entity_poly.pdbx_strand_id
1 'polypeptide(L)'
;MESREIGFGILGLGMGLNRARDVVKTPGARLLCVCDLREDVARKAAEELHCDWTTSYSEMLERKDVEVIGVYTPSGMHCDHAIQAMEAGKHVFITKPMDIRVEKCDEAIRVAGRRGVVLAVDFQMRYDGLNRRIKAALDAGRLGRLLLADLRMKWWRDQSYYDGGFPRGWRSLRGTEGGSAANQGVHFLDLLLWFLGPVKTVYGMSGTLAHRIETEDISMALLTFHNGAWGSIIAATFSYPSLGSKIELTGEKGTIVWTDGKLGLYKLKEEENPSLEEFEIPRDAPKNIIEDMISAVSRGAKPAVDGEEGRKSVELFNAIYESSRTGKIVDLG
;
A
#
# COMPACT_ATOMS: atom_id res chain seq x y z
N MET A 1 -5.71 -21.71 26.81
CA MET A 1 -5.01 -22.35 25.67
C MET A 1 -4.06 -21.30 25.13
N GLU A 2 -2.75 -21.56 25.21
CA GLU A 2 -1.78 -20.71 24.54
C GLU A 2 -2.13 -20.68 23.05
N SER A 3 -2.33 -19.49 22.48
CA SER A 3 -2.60 -19.35 21.05
C SER A 3 -1.35 -19.82 20.31
N ARG A 4 -1.48 -20.75 19.38
CA ARG A 4 -0.39 -21.20 18.50
C ARG A 4 0.23 -19.99 17.82
N GLU A 5 1.54 -19.84 17.90
CA GLU A 5 2.27 -18.83 17.14
C GLU A 5 2.31 -19.20 15.66
N ILE A 6 2.13 -18.19 14.79
CA ILE A 6 2.25 -18.33 13.35
C ILE A 6 3.68 -18.02 12.93
N GLY A 7 4.27 -18.90 12.12
CA GLY A 7 5.62 -18.78 11.60
C GLY A 7 5.71 -17.83 10.39
N PHE A 8 6.54 -16.81 10.48
CA PHE A 8 6.77 -15.81 9.44
C PHE A 8 8.15 -15.93 8.81
N GLY A 9 8.21 -15.72 7.49
CA GLY A 9 9.42 -15.45 6.72
C GLY A 9 9.35 -14.10 6.04
N ILE A 10 10.47 -13.37 5.94
CA ILE A 10 10.53 -12.07 5.26
C ILE A 10 11.53 -12.13 4.11
N LEU A 11 11.05 -11.84 2.90
CA LEU A 11 11.85 -11.75 1.67
C LEU A 11 12.15 -10.29 1.33
N GLY A 12 13.45 -9.96 1.23
CA GLY A 12 13.94 -8.61 0.95
C GLY A 12 14.06 -7.76 2.21
N LEU A 13 15.29 -7.39 2.58
CA LEU A 13 15.63 -6.74 3.84
C LEU A 13 15.95 -5.24 3.71
N GLY A 14 15.49 -4.60 2.64
CA GLY A 14 15.43 -3.14 2.57
C GLY A 14 14.42 -2.60 3.58
N MET A 15 13.19 -2.35 3.12
CA MET A 15 12.07 -1.99 4.00
C MET A 15 11.59 -3.18 4.85
N GLY A 16 11.76 -4.41 4.36
CA GLY A 16 11.33 -5.63 5.05
C GLY A 16 12.00 -5.86 6.39
N LEU A 17 13.20 -5.31 6.64
CA LEU A 17 13.84 -5.40 7.96
C LEU A 17 12.98 -4.77 9.06
N ASN A 18 12.29 -3.66 8.79
CA ASN A 18 11.37 -3.08 9.76
C ASN A 18 10.17 -4.01 10.03
N ARG A 19 9.66 -4.68 9.01
CA ARG A 19 8.57 -5.66 9.19
C ARG A 19 9.04 -6.92 9.92
N ALA A 20 10.26 -7.37 9.68
CA ALA A 20 10.83 -8.46 10.47
C ALA A 20 10.90 -8.09 11.98
N ARG A 21 11.29 -6.85 12.30
CA ARG A 21 11.24 -6.31 13.68
C ARG A 21 9.82 -6.24 14.24
N ASP A 22 8.84 -5.88 13.41
CA ASP A 22 7.43 -5.84 13.82
C ASP A 22 6.92 -7.27 14.10
N VAL A 23 7.30 -8.27 13.29
CA VAL A 23 6.96 -9.69 13.56
C VAL A 23 7.46 -10.12 14.93
N VAL A 24 8.73 -9.84 15.28
CA VAL A 24 9.33 -10.20 16.59
C VAL A 24 8.59 -9.56 17.76
N LYS A 25 8.02 -8.36 17.56
CA LYS A 25 7.30 -7.62 18.61
C LYS A 25 5.82 -7.97 18.73
N THR A 26 5.26 -8.69 17.74
CA THR A 26 3.81 -8.93 17.70
C THR A 26 3.47 -10.26 18.38
N PRO A 27 2.67 -10.26 19.46
CA PRO A 27 2.21 -11.49 20.09
C PRO A 27 1.46 -12.42 19.12
N GLY A 28 1.77 -13.71 19.15
CA GLY A 28 1.20 -14.71 18.25
C GLY A 28 1.92 -14.82 16.89
N ALA A 29 2.96 -14.01 16.65
CA ALA A 29 3.87 -14.15 15.51
C ALA A 29 5.24 -14.67 15.96
N ARG A 30 5.88 -15.47 15.12
CA ARG A 30 7.27 -15.92 15.30
C ARG A 30 8.03 -15.71 14.00
N LEU A 31 9.08 -14.88 14.03
CA LEU A 31 10.00 -14.74 12.91
C LEU A 31 10.91 -15.96 12.86
N LEU A 32 10.85 -16.72 11.77
CA LEU A 32 11.60 -17.96 11.61
C LEU A 32 12.77 -17.83 10.65
N CYS A 33 12.61 -17.02 9.58
CA CYS A 33 13.65 -16.89 8.58
C CYS A 33 13.57 -15.53 7.86
N VAL A 34 14.71 -14.97 7.56
CA VAL A 34 14.85 -13.81 6.66
C VAL A 34 15.63 -14.20 5.42
N CYS A 35 15.27 -13.63 4.26
CA CYS A 35 15.91 -13.89 2.98
C CYS A 35 16.27 -12.57 2.27
N ASP A 36 17.54 -12.43 1.88
CA ASP A 36 18.03 -11.34 1.02
C ASP A 36 19.15 -11.87 0.12
N LEU A 37 19.25 -11.38 -1.10
CA LEU A 37 20.31 -11.78 -2.02
C LEU A 37 21.71 -11.42 -1.50
N ARG A 38 21.80 -10.44 -0.61
CA ARG A 38 23.04 -10.04 0.06
C ARG A 38 23.22 -10.83 1.35
N GLU A 39 24.17 -11.77 1.34
CA GLU A 39 24.46 -12.64 2.47
C GLU A 39 24.76 -11.87 3.77
N ASP A 40 25.57 -10.83 3.67
CA ASP A 40 25.96 -9.98 4.83
C ASP A 40 24.74 -9.29 5.47
N VAL A 41 23.77 -8.87 4.65
CA VAL A 41 22.51 -8.25 5.12
C VAL A 41 21.61 -9.28 5.78
N ALA A 42 21.43 -10.45 5.15
CA ALA A 42 20.60 -11.52 5.69
C ALA A 42 21.15 -12.04 7.03
N ARG A 43 22.45 -12.33 7.10
CA ARG A 43 23.13 -12.79 8.31
C ARG A 43 23.03 -11.78 9.45
N LYS A 44 23.34 -10.50 9.19
CA LYS A 44 23.25 -9.44 10.21
C LYS A 44 21.84 -9.28 10.74
N ALA A 45 20.81 -9.33 9.89
CA ALA A 45 19.42 -9.26 10.31
C ALA A 45 19.03 -10.46 11.16
N ALA A 46 19.47 -11.67 10.81
CA ALA A 46 19.20 -12.88 11.57
C ALA A 46 19.87 -12.87 12.96
N GLU A 47 21.10 -12.39 13.06
CA GLU A 47 21.81 -12.18 14.33
C GLU A 47 21.04 -11.18 15.23
N GLU A 48 20.57 -10.05 14.66
CA GLU A 48 19.78 -9.04 15.39
C GLU A 48 18.44 -9.58 15.88
N LEU A 49 17.77 -10.38 15.06
CA LEU A 49 16.39 -10.80 15.29
C LEU A 49 16.24 -12.23 15.82
N HIS A 50 17.37 -12.91 16.06
CA HIS A 50 17.44 -14.28 16.57
C HIS A 50 16.61 -15.27 15.74
N CYS A 51 16.77 -15.25 14.41
CA CYS A 51 16.09 -16.15 13.47
C CYS A 51 17.10 -16.75 12.48
N ASP A 52 16.63 -17.68 11.64
CA ASP A 52 17.45 -18.22 10.55
C ASP A 52 17.53 -17.23 9.38
N TRP A 53 18.50 -17.46 8.50
CA TRP A 53 18.65 -16.70 7.27
C TRP A 53 19.02 -17.59 6.07
N THR A 54 18.73 -17.10 4.88
CA THR A 54 19.15 -17.72 3.61
C THR A 54 19.28 -16.64 2.52
N THR A 55 20.04 -16.94 1.48
CA THR A 55 20.04 -16.16 0.24
C THR A 55 19.17 -16.81 -0.85
N SER A 56 18.59 -17.98 -0.58
CA SER A 56 17.76 -18.76 -1.49
C SER A 56 16.29 -18.67 -1.09
N TYR A 57 15.48 -18.01 -1.94
CA TYR A 57 14.04 -17.93 -1.70
C TYR A 57 13.37 -19.30 -1.71
N SER A 58 13.81 -20.22 -2.58
CA SER A 58 13.28 -21.59 -2.63
C SER A 58 13.51 -22.34 -1.33
N GLU A 59 14.67 -22.23 -0.69
CA GLU A 59 14.93 -22.83 0.62
C GLU A 59 13.97 -22.30 1.70
N MET A 60 13.67 -20.99 1.71
CA MET A 60 12.67 -20.43 2.62
C MET A 60 11.27 -21.02 2.34
N LEU A 61 10.89 -21.21 1.09
CA LEU A 61 9.59 -21.75 0.70
C LEU A 61 9.41 -23.23 1.07
N GLU A 62 10.49 -24.01 1.11
CA GLU A 62 10.48 -25.43 1.50
C GLU A 62 10.25 -25.62 3.02
N ARG A 63 10.44 -24.61 3.82
CA ARG A 63 10.29 -24.68 5.28
C ARG A 63 8.80 -24.88 5.65
N LYS A 64 8.48 -25.98 6.31
CA LYS A 64 7.11 -26.31 6.73
C LYS A 64 6.63 -25.47 7.92
N ASP A 65 7.55 -24.97 8.74
CA ASP A 65 7.29 -24.13 9.90
C ASP A 65 7.02 -22.66 9.52
N VAL A 66 7.44 -22.21 8.34
CA VAL A 66 7.09 -20.88 7.79
C VAL A 66 5.73 -20.97 7.12
N GLU A 67 4.73 -20.27 7.66
CA GLU A 67 3.34 -20.27 7.19
C GLU A 67 3.00 -19.01 6.39
N VAL A 68 3.62 -17.89 6.75
CA VAL A 68 3.35 -16.57 6.15
C VAL A 68 4.66 -15.99 5.59
N ILE A 69 4.62 -15.51 4.35
CA ILE A 69 5.73 -14.80 3.71
C ILE A 69 5.38 -13.33 3.54
N GLY A 70 6.25 -12.44 4.03
CA GLY A 70 6.24 -11.01 3.71
C GLY A 70 7.17 -10.70 2.54
N VAL A 71 6.64 -10.12 1.46
CA VAL A 71 7.40 -9.81 0.24
C VAL A 71 7.76 -8.32 0.19
N TYR A 72 9.08 -8.02 0.19
CA TYR A 72 9.66 -6.66 0.21
C TYR A 72 10.77 -6.49 -0.85
N THR A 73 10.58 -7.09 -2.00
CA THR A 73 11.45 -6.97 -3.18
C THR A 73 11.16 -5.67 -3.96
N PRO A 74 11.83 -5.37 -5.08
CA PRO A 74 11.43 -4.27 -5.97
C PRO A 74 9.99 -4.42 -6.48
N SER A 75 9.30 -3.30 -6.66
CA SER A 75 7.84 -3.24 -6.90
C SER A 75 7.34 -4.11 -8.05
N GLY A 76 8.06 -4.14 -9.17
CA GLY A 76 7.69 -4.97 -10.33
C GLY A 76 7.96 -6.47 -10.19
N MET A 77 8.43 -6.92 -9.02
CA MET A 77 8.70 -8.33 -8.70
C MET A 77 7.78 -8.87 -7.59
N HIS A 78 6.94 -8.03 -7.02
CA HIS A 78 6.14 -8.37 -5.84
C HIS A 78 5.21 -9.55 -6.10
N CYS A 79 4.36 -9.45 -7.13
CA CYS A 79 3.41 -10.51 -7.45
C CYS A 79 4.09 -11.80 -7.91
N ASP A 80 5.20 -11.72 -8.63
CA ASP A 80 5.93 -12.92 -9.08
C ASP A 80 6.46 -13.72 -7.87
N HIS A 81 7.03 -13.07 -6.85
CA HIS A 81 7.44 -13.74 -5.61
C HIS A 81 6.26 -14.20 -4.75
N ALA A 82 5.19 -13.41 -4.70
CA ALA A 82 3.98 -13.80 -3.97
C ALA A 82 3.33 -15.06 -4.58
N ILE A 83 3.26 -15.14 -5.91
CA ILE A 83 2.76 -16.31 -6.63
C ILE A 83 3.59 -17.56 -6.28
N GLN A 84 4.92 -17.47 -6.29
CA GLN A 84 5.78 -18.59 -5.92
C GLN A 84 5.51 -19.07 -4.49
N ALA A 85 5.34 -18.13 -3.54
CA ALA A 85 5.00 -18.49 -2.15
C ALA A 85 3.62 -19.15 -2.03
N MET A 86 2.61 -18.59 -2.70
CA MET A 86 1.25 -19.14 -2.69
C MET A 86 1.17 -20.52 -3.36
N GLU A 87 1.93 -20.74 -4.43
CA GLU A 87 2.05 -22.08 -5.05
C GLU A 87 2.72 -23.11 -4.11
N ALA A 88 3.63 -22.65 -3.23
CA ALA A 88 4.20 -23.47 -2.16
C ALA A 88 3.26 -23.62 -0.94
N GLY A 89 2.01 -23.12 -1.02
CA GLY A 89 1.00 -23.21 0.03
C GLY A 89 1.16 -22.23 1.18
N LYS A 90 1.93 -21.13 0.98
CA LYS A 90 2.14 -20.09 2.00
C LYS A 90 1.08 -19.00 1.88
N HIS A 91 0.64 -18.44 3.02
CA HIS A 91 -0.06 -17.17 3.06
C HIS A 91 0.92 -16.05 2.78
N VAL A 92 0.47 -14.96 2.16
CA VAL A 92 1.38 -13.88 1.72
C VAL A 92 0.83 -12.51 2.06
N PHE A 93 1.71 -11.64 2.50
CA PHE A 93 1.48 -10.20 2.42
C PHE A 93 2.59 -9.53 1.62
N ILE A 94 2.20 -8.56 0.80
CA ILE A 94 3.07 -7.83 -0.12
C ILE A 94 3.20 -6.39 0.37
N THR A 95 4.40 -5.80 0.33
CA THR A 95 4.51 -4.35 0.49
C THR A 95 3.85 -3.61 -0.68
N LYS A 96 3.51 -2.35 -0.49
CA LYS A 96 2.95 -1.50 -1.54
C LYS A 96 4.01 -1.04 -2.58
N PRO A 97 3.63 -0.77 -3.83
CA PRO A 97 2.38 -1.20 -4.47
C PRO A 97 2.28 -2.71 -4.55
N MET A 98 1.09 -3.25 -4.76
CA MET A 98 0.94 -4.71 -4.92
C MET A 98 1.79 -5.26 -6.07
N ASP A 99 1.86 -4.56 -7.18
CA ASP A 99 2.78 -4.72 -8.32
C ASP A 99 2.76 -3.40 -9.11
N ILE A 100 3.51 -3.31 -10.21
CA ILE A 100 3.41 -2.20 -11.16
C ILE A 100 2.51 -2.57 -12.36
N ARG A 101 2.06 -3.81 -12.48
CA ARG A 101 1.26 -4.36 -13.58
C ARG A 101 -0.05 -4.94 -13.05
N VAL A 102 -1.16 -4.51 -13.63
CA VAL A 102 -2.50 -4.97 -13.24
C VAL A 102 -2.67 -6.47 -13.48
N GLU A 103 -2.16 -6.97 -14.61
CA GLU A 103 -2.27 -8.39 -15.00
C GLU A 103 -1.59 -9.32 -13.99
N LYS A 104 -0.50 -8.85 -13.36
CA LYS A 104 0.19 -9.61 -12.30
C LYS A 104 -0.59 -9.60 -11.00
N CYS A 105 -1.27 -8.52 -10.68
CA CYS A 105 -2.20 -8.48 -9.55
C CYS A 105 -3.35 -9.48 -9.77
N ASP A 106 -3.95 -9.49 -10.96
CA ASP A 106 -5.03 -10.42 -11.32
C ASP A 106 -4.57 -11.88 -11.25
N GLU A 107 -3.34 -12.17 -11.70
CA GLU A 107 -2.73 -13.49 -11.58
C GLU A 107 -2.56 -13.92 -10.12
N ALA A 108 -1.97 -13.04 -9.29
CA ALA A 108 -1.76 -13.31 -7.86
C ALA A 108 -3.07 -13.56 -7.12
N ILE A 109 -4.11 -12.76 -7.37
CA ILE A 109 -5.45 -12.93 -6.79
C ILE A 109 -6.04 -14.30 -7.18
N ARG A 110 -5.95 -14.68 -8.46
CA ARG A 110 -6.43 -16.00 -8.93
C ARG A 110 -5.68 -17.16 -8.29
N VAL A 111 -4.35 -17.01 -8.11
CA VAL A 111 -3.54 -18.05 -7.45
C VAL A 111 -3.93 -18.15 -5.96
N ALA A 112 -4.09 -17.04 -5.25
CA ALA A 112 -4.54 -17.04 -3.86
C ALA A 112 -5.87 -17.78 -3.69
N GLY A 113 -6.86 -17.47 -4.52
CA GLY A 113 -8.18 -18.14 -4.51
C GLY A 113 -8.08 -19.63 -4.82
N ARG A 114 -7.32 -20.02 -5.86
CA ARG A 114 -7.14 -21.43 -6.23
C ARG A 114 -6.43 -22.25 -5.14
N ARG A 115 -5.45 -21.65 -4.47
CA ARG A 115 -4.66 -22.32 -3.41
C ARG A 115 -5.32 -22.25 -2.04
N GLY A 116 -6.36 -21.44 -1.87
CA GLY A 116 -7.05 -21.24 -0.58
C GLY A 116 -6.17 -20.55 0.46
N VAL A 117 -5.26 -19.66 0.03
CA VAL A 117 -4.34 -18.96 0.91
C VAL A 117 -4.68 -17.47 0.96
N VAL A 118 -4.28 -16.81 2.05
CA VAL A 118 -4.47 -15.37 2.25
C VAL A 118 -3.45 -14.62 1.40
N LEU A 119 -3.93 -13.59 0.67
CA LEU A 119 -3.13 -12.57 0.01
C LEU A 119 -3.55 -11.20 0.53
N ALA A 120 -2.61 -10.46 1.15
CA ALA A 120 -2.84 -9.13 1.68
C ALA A 120 -1.78 -8.13 1.16
N VAL A 121 -2.08 -6.82 1.24
CA VAL A 121 -1.16 -5.75 0.85
C VAL A 121 -0.93 -4.80 2.02
N ASP A 122 0.35 -4.52 2.32
CA ASP A 122 0.77 -3.68 3.46
C ASP A 122 0.57 -2.19 3.16
N PHE A 123 -0.68 -1.73 3.15
CA PHE A 123 -1.04 -0.33 3.16
C PHE A 123 -1.18 0.19 4.60
N GLN A 124 -0.05 0.56 5.21
CA GLN A 124 0.04 0.93 6.63
C GLN A 124 -0.97 2.00 7.06
N MET A 125 -1.30 2.93 6.17
CA MET A 125 -2.22 4.03 6.46
C MET A 125 -3.66 3.55 6.73
N ARG A 126 -4.04 2.34 6.30
CA ARG A 126 -5.33 1.71 6.62
C ARG A 126 -5.45 1.26 8.08
N TYR A 127 -4.32 1.12 8.79
CA TYR A 127 -4.28 0.77 10.21
C TYR A 127 -4.22 1.99 11.14
N ASP A 128 -4.01 3.19 10.59
CA ASP A 128 -3.95 4.43 11.35
C ASP A 128 -5.32 4.80 11.94
N GLY A 129 -5.33 5.21 13.22
CA GLY A 129 -6.55 5.49 13.96
C GLY A 129 -7.35 6.66 13.39
N LEU A 130 -6.68 7.75 12.97
CA LEU A 130 -7.34 8.90 12.36
C LEU A 130 -8.00 8.50 11.03
N ASN A 131 -7.28 7.76 10.18
CA ASN A 131 -7.78 7.36 8.87
C ASN A 131 -9.01 6.43 9.01
N ARG A 132 -9.02 5.52 9.99
CA ARG A 132 -10.16 4.67 10.32
C ARG A 132 -11.38 5.49 10.79
N ARG A 133 -11.16 6.49 11.63
CA ARG A 133 -12.24 7.39 12.09
C ARG A 133 -12.78 8.24 10.95
N ILE A 134 -11.91 8.77 10.07
CA ILE A 134 -12.36 9.48 8.86
C ILE A 134 -13.23 8.55 8.02
N LYS A 135 -12.78 7.31 7.75
CA LYS A 135 -13.56 6.34 6.98
C LYS A 135 -14.91 6.05 7.64
N ALA A 136 -14.93 5.82 8.95
CA ALA A 136 -16.18 5.58 9.69
C ALA A 136 -17.13 6.78 9.62
N ALA A 137 -16.63 8.01 9.71
CA ALA A 137 -17.44 9.23 9.55
C ALA A 137 -18.04 9.35 8.13
N LEU A 138 -17.25 8.99 7.09
CA LEU A 138 -17.72 8.98 5.71
C LEU A 138 -18.79 7.90 5.51
N ASP A 139 -18.60 6.69 6.03
CA ASP A 139 -19.54 5.58 5.94
C ASP A 139 -20.85 5.87 6.71
N ALA A 140 -20.76 6.61 7.81
CA ALA A 140 -21.92 7.11 8.55
C ALA A 140 -22.64 8.28 7.84
N GLY A 141 -22.17 8.71 6.66
CA GLY A 141 -22.78 9.78 5.89
C GLY A 141 -22.65 11.18 6.50
N ARG A 142 -21.66 11.41 7.38
CA ARG A 142 -21.47 12.71 8.07
C ARG A 142 -21.26 13.87 7.10
N LEU A 143 -20.60 13.66 5.97
CA LEU A 143 -20.46 14.69 4.92
C LEU A 143 -21.62 14.76 3.94
N GLY A 144 -22.63 13.88 4.05
CA GLY A 144 -23.66 13.71 3.03
C GLY A 144 -23.08 13.07 1.75
N ARG A 145 -23.69 13.32 0.61
CA ARG A 145 -23.13 12.90 -0.67
C ARG A 145 -21.79 13.60 -0.91
N LEU A 146 -20.74 12.84 -1.19
CA LEU A 146 -19.44 13.39 -1.54
C LEU A 146 -19.50 14.07 -2.91
N LEU A 147 -18.88 15.22 -3.03
CA LEU A 147 -18.92 16.09 -4.22
C LEU A 147 -17.54 16.22 -4.85
N LEU A 148 -16.52 16.48 -4.03
CA LEU A 148 -15.17 16.75 -4.51
C LEU A 148 -14.13 16.15 -3.57
N ALA A 149 -13.07 15.61 -4.16
CA ALA A 149 -11.87 15.19 -3.42
C ALA A 149 -10.59 15.65 -4.13
N ASP A 150 -9.68 16.26 -3.38
CA ASP A 150 -8.38 16.67 -3.87
C ASP A 150 -7.27 15.94 -3.14
N LEU A 151 -6.35 15.34 -3.89
CA LEU A 151 -5.14 14.71 -3.39
C LEU A 151 -3.91 15.45 -3.90
N ARG A 152 -3.06 15.88 -2.97
CA ARG A 152 -1.77 16.50 -3.29
C ARG A 152 -0.67 15.86 -2.47
N MET A 153 0.34 15.31 -3.14
CA MET A 153 1.61 14.90 -2.59
C MET A 153 2.73 15.65 -3.32
N LYS A 154 3.42 16.53 -2.63
CA LYS A 154 4.51 17.34 -3.19
C LYS A 154 5.75 17.15 -2.32
N TRP A 155 6.51 16.11 -2.60
CA TRP A 155 7.68 15.72 -1.84
C TRP A 155 8.97 16.06 -2.57
N TRP A 156 10.04 16.11 -1.83
CA TRP A 156 11.39 16.19 -2.36
C TRP A 156 12.07 14.83 -2.27
N ARG A 157 12.58 14.39 -3.40
CA ARG A 157 13.59 13.33 -3.51
C ARG A 157 14.72 13.88 -4.36
N ASP A 158 15.96 13.71 -3.94
CA ASP A 158 17.09 14.03 -4.80
C ASP A 158 17.41 12.87 -5.75
N GLN A 159 18.31 13.09 -6.69
CA GLN A 159 18.70 12.08 -7.68
C GLN A 159 19.32 10.83 -7.02
N SER A 160 20.00 10.97 -5.87
CA SER A 160 20.62 9.83 -5.15
C SER A 160 19.59 8.81 -4.64
N TYR A 161 18.37 9.24 -4.35
CA TYR A 161 17.27 8.32 -4.01
C TYR A 161 16.98 7.33 -5.14
N TYR A 162 17.02 7.82 -6.39
CA TYR A 162 16.76 7.01 -7.57
C TYR A 162 17.99 6.19 -7.99
N ASP A 163 19.18 6.76 -7.87
CA ASP A 163 20.44 6.10 -8.24
C ASP A 163 20.89 5.04 -7.22
N GLY A 164 20.31 5.08 -6.02
CA GLY A 164 20.64 4.18 -4.91
C GLY A 164 19.82 2.87 -4.90
N GLY A 165 19.86 2.20 -3.75
CA GLY A 165 19.15 0.95 -3.51
C GLY A 165 19.90 -0.29 -3.97
N PHE A 166 19.23 -1.46 -3.87
CA PHE A 166 19.74 -2.74 -4.37
C PHE A 166 18.61 -3.50 -5.08
N PRO A 167 18.78 -3.93 -6.33
CA PRO A 167 19.85 -3.54 -7.25
C PRO A 167 19.98 -2.02 -7.42
N ARG A 168 21.21 -1.53 -7.67
CA ARG A 168 21.43 -0.08 -7.80
C ARG A 168 20.57 0.52 -8.92
N GLY A 169 19.90 1.64 -8.63
CA GLY A 169 19.08 2.36 -9.60
C GLY A 169 17.70 1.72 -9.88
N TRP A 170 17.32 0.67 -9.17
CA TRP A 170 16.05 -0.02 -9.45
C TRP A 170 14.82 0.90 -9.39
N ARG A 171 14.89 1.98 -8.58
CA ARG A 171 13.79 2.96 -8.47
C ARG A 171 13.65 3.88 -9.67
N SER A 172 14.66 3.93 -10.54
CA SER A 172 14.62 4.73 -11.76
C SER A 172 14.18 3.94 -13.00
N LEU A 173 14.12 2.61 -12.91
CA LEU A 173 13.85 1.73 -14.04
C LEU A 173 12.36 1.39 -14.16
N ARG A 174 11.79 1.57 -15.32
CA ARG A 174 10.36 1.30 -15.62
C ARG A 174 9.95 -0.17 -15.41
N GLY A 175 10.88 -1.10 -15.56
CA GLY A 175 10.62 -2.54 -15.37
C GLY A 175 10.54 -2.98 -13.90
N THR A 176 11.05 -2.17 -12.98
CA THR A 176 11.15 -2.51 -11.55
C THR A 176 10.39 -1.55 -10.64
N GLU A 177 10.03 -0.37 -11.13
CA GLU A 177 9.34 0.66 -10.36
C GLU A 177 8.39 1.48 -11.24
N GLY A 178 7.43 2.16 -10.63
CA GLY A 178 6.36 2.88 -11.30
C GLY A 178 6.38 4.40 -11.18
N GLY A 179 7.39 5.03 -10.59
CA GLY A 179 7.48 6.50 -10.49
C GLY A 179 6.78 7.14 -9.29
N SER A 180 6.50 8.47 -9.37
CA SER A 180 5.99 9.24 -8.23
C SER A 180 4.61 8.78 -7.77
N ALA A 181 3.69 8.49 -8.69
CA ALA A 181 2.35 8.02 -8.37
C ALA A 181 2.38 6.59 -7.80
N ALA A 182 3.09 5.66 -8.46
CA ALA A 182 3.09 4.26 -8.08
C ALA A 182 3.95 3.95 -6.85
N ASN A 183 5.06 4.66 -6.62
CA ASN A 183 5.94 4.41 -5.47
C ASN A 183 5.53 5.23 -4.24
N GLN A 184 5.54 6.56 -4.35
CA GLN A 184 5.30 7.46 -3.22
C GLN A 184 3.82 7.81 -3.08
N GLY A 185 3.17 8.12 -4.19
CA GLY A 185 1.77 8.52 -4.25
C GLY A 185 0.79 7.42 -3.90
N VAL A 186 1.16 6.15 -4.14
CA VAL A 186 0.27 5.00 -3.98
C VAL A 186 -0.37 4.88 -2.59
N HIS A 187 0.30 5.31 -1.54
CA HIS A 187 -0.28 5.36 -0.20
C HIS A 187 -1.53 6.26 -0.13
N PHE A 188 -1.48 7.37 -0.83
CA PHE A 188 -2.56 8.36 -0.85
C PHE A 188 -3.63 8.01 -1.89
N LEU A 189 -3.22 7.36 -3.01
CA LEU A 189 -4.16 6.78 -3.96
C LEU A 189 -5.03 5.72 -3.29
N ASP A 190 -4.42 4.85 -2.49
CA ASP A 190 -5.14 3.86 -1.69
C ASP A 190 -6.11 4.51 -0.70
N LEU A 191 -5.68 5.54 0.06
CA LEU A 191 -6.58 6.27 0.96
C LEU A 191 -7.72 6.95 0.21
N LEU A 192 -7.46 7.57 -0.93
CA LEU A 192 -8.48 8.23 -1.74
C LEU A 192 -9.53 7.22 -2.21
N LEU A 193 -9.10 6.07 -2.73
CA LEU A 193 -9.98 4.97 -3.13
C LEU A 193 -10.78 4.41 -1.95
N TRP A 194 -10.15 4.28 -0.80
CA TRP A 194 -10.82 3.80 0.41
C TRP A 194 -11.91 4.76 0.90
N PHE A 195 -11.64 6.06 0.84
CA PHE A 195 -12.56 7.10 1.30
C PHE A 195 -13.73 7.32 0.35
N LEU A 196 -13.50 7.32 -0.96
CA LEU A 196 -14.52 7.66 -1.95
C LEU A 196 -15.13 6.46 -2.69
N GLY A 197 -14.47 5.30 -2.63
CA GLY A 197 -14.86 4.15 -3.46
C GLY A 197 -14.19 4.16 -4.84
N PRO A 198 -14.66 3.33 -5.78
CA PRO A 198 -14.02 3.12 -7.06
C PRO A 198 -14.10 4.37 -7.97
N VAL A 199 -13.00 4.60 -8.69
CA VAL A 199 -12.93 5.62 -9.76
C VAL A 199 -13.62 5.07 -11.00
N LYS A 200 -14.40 5.92 -11.67
CA LYS A 200 -15.07 5.61 -12.92
C LYS A 200 -14.24 6.04 -14.14
N THR A 201 -13.76 7.27 -14.16
CA THR A 201 -12.96 7.78 -15.29
C THR A 201 -11.74 8.55 -14.81
N VAL A 202 -10.67 8.50 -15.63
CA VAL A 202 -9.39 9.17 -15.38
C VAL A 202 -8.99 9.98 -16.61
N TYR A 203 -8.64 11.26 -16.43
CA TYR A 203 -7.90 12.06 -17.40
C TYR A 203 -6.58 12.49 -16.75
N GLY A 204 -5.45 11.97 -17.25
CA GLY A 204 -4.16 12.07 -16.58
C GLY A 204 -3.05 12.67 -17.46
N MET A 205 -2.06 13.23 -16.78
CA MET A 205 -0.77 13.66 -17.33
C MET A 205 0.35 13.16 -16.42
N SER A 206 1.39 12.60 -17.00
CA SER A 206 2.59 12.15 -16.28
C SER A 206 3.83 12.50 -17.08
N GLY A 207 4.92 12.81 -16.40
CA GLY A 207 6.16 13.16 -17.05
C GLY A 207 7.36 13.13 -16.12
N THR A 208 8.55 13.16 -16.72
CA THR A 208 9.83 13.26 -16.03
C THR A 208 10.39 14.66 -16.29
N LEU A 209 10.31 15.55 -15.32
CA LEU A 209 10.63 16.97 -15.49
C LEU A 209 11.97 17.37 -14.84
N ALA A 210 12.35 16.70 -13.75
CA ALA A 210 13.48 17.14 -12.94
C ALA A 210 14.57 16.08 -12.75
N HIS A 211 14.22 14.78 -12.76
CA HIS A 211 15.16 13.70 -12.51
C HIS A 211 15.60 12.98 -13.79
N ARG A 212 16.72 12.29 -13.73
CA ARG A 212 17.21 11.37 -14.78
C ARG A 212 16.74 9.95 -14.46
N ILE A 213 15.48 9.65 -14.80
CA ILE A 213 14.82 8.36 -14.53
C ILE A 213 13.97 7.97 -15.76
N GLU A 214 13.71 6.67 -15.89
CA GLU A 214 12.82 6.14 -16.95
C GLU A 214 11.34 6.26 -16.58
N THR A 215 11.06 6.30 -15.27
CA THR A 215 9.71 6.48 -14.73
C THR A 215 9.32 7.95 -14.70
N GLU A 216 8.21 8.30 -14.07
CA GLU A 216 7.78 9.70 -13.94
C GLU A 216 8.12 10.26 -12.54
N ASP A 217 8.37 11.55 -12.47
CA ASP A 217 8.56 12.30 -11.22
C ASP A 217 7.40 13.25 -10.91
N ILE A 218 6.42 13.32 -11.81
CA ILE A 218 5.12 13.95 -11.60
C ILE A 218 4.01 13.20 -12.32
N SER A 219 2.90 12.99 -11.61
CA SER A 219 1.61 12.58 -12.16
C SER A 219 0.51 13.50 -11.67
N MET A 220 -0.39 13.88 -12.59
CA MET A 220 -1.60 14.66 -12.31
C MET A 220 -2.80 13.98 -12.94
N ALA A 221 -3.96 14.06 -12.30
CA ALA A 221 -5.19 13.52 -12.88
C ALA A 221 -6.44 14.26 -12.43
N LEU A 222 -7.46 14.25 -13.29
CA LEU A 222 -8.85 14.55 -12.99
C LEU A 222 -9.63 13.24 -12.99
N LEU A 223 -10.50 13.05 -12.01
CA LEU A 223 -11.23 11.81 -11.77
C LEU A 223 -12.74 12.06 -11.71
N THR A 224 -13.52 11.07 -12.13
CA THR A 224 -14.89 10.91 -11.69
C THR A 224 -15.03 9.59 -10.93
N PHE A 225 -15.85 9.56 -9.89
CA PHE A 225 -16.14 8.38 -9.09
C PHE A 225 -17.51 7.81 -9.41
N HIS A 226 -17.74 6.52 -9.14
CA HIS A 226 -19.05 5.89 -9.35
C HIS A 226 -20.17 6.51 -8.48
N ASN A 227 -19.82 7.07 -7.32
CA ASN A 227 -20.78 7.80 -6.47
C ASN A 227 -21.12 9.22 -6.97
N GLY A 228 -20.56 9.62 -8.12
CA GLY A 228 -20.79 10.92 -8.75
C GLY A 228 -19.86 12.04 -8.27
N ALA A 229 -18.98 11.80 -7.31
CA ALA A 229 -17.96 12.77 -6.90
C ALA A 229 -16.93 12.99 -8.02
N TRP A 230 -16.32 14.17 -8.03
CA TRP A 230 -15.15 14.48 -8.84
C TRP A 230 -13.89 14.50 -7.98
N GLY A 231 -12.74 14.35 -8.61
CA GLY A 231 -11.48 14.43 -7.87
C GLY A 231 -10.32 14.96 -8.69
N SER A 232 -9.28 15.39 -7.99
CA SER A 232 -8.00 15.72 -8.58
C SER A 232 -6.84 15.05 -7.84
N ILE A 233 -5.77 14.72 -8.57
CA ILE A 233 -4.54 14.15 -8.03
C ILE A 233 -3.36 14.98 -8.52
N ILE A 234 -2.41 15.28 -7.62
CA ILE A 234 -1.06 15.73 -7.92
C ILE A 234 -0.09 14.90 -7.07
N ALA A 235 0.81 14.16 -7.71
CA ALA A 235 1.89 13.43 -7.06
C ALA A 235 3.23 13.84 -7.71
N ALA A 236 4.09 14.52 -6.96
CA ALA A 236 5.39 15.01 -7.45
C ALA A 236 6.49 14.74 -6.41
N THR A 237 7.70 14.41 -6.90
CA THR A 237 8.86 14.10 -6.06
C THR A 237 10.02 15.10 -6.21
N PHE A 238 9.80 16.23 -6.86
CA PHE A 238 10.80 17.28 -7.07
C PHE A 238 10.50 18.62 -6.36
N SER A 239 9.49 18.64 -5.48
CA SER A 239 9.13 19.88 -4.76
C SER A 239 10.08 20.14 -3.60
N TYR A 240 10.96 21.14 -3.75
CA TYR A 240 11.87 21.57 -2.69
C TYR A 240 11.49 22.95 -2.12
N PRO A 241 11.36 23.08 -0.79
CA PRO A 241 11.27 21.98 0.18
C PRO A 241 10.04 21.12 -0.03
N SER A 242 10.00 19.93 0.61
CA SER A 242 8.78 19.11 0.62
C SER A 242 7.61 19.92 1.17
N LEU A 243 6.48 19.93 0.46
CA LEU A 243 5.26 20.63 0.86
C LEU A 243 4.23 19.70 1.52
N GLY A 244 4.63 18.44 1.78
CA GLY A 244 3.80 17.44 2.43
C GLY A 244 2.75 16.81 1.53
N SER A 245 1.77 16.19 2.18
CA SER A 245 0.64 15.50 1.55
C SER A 245 -0.67 16.00 2.17
N LYS A 246 -1.70 16.11 1.33
CA LYS A 246 -3.01 16.61 1.72
C LYS A 246 -4.11 15.87 0.97
N ILE A 247 -5.18 15.49 1.68
CA ILE A 247 -6.42 15.01 1.10
C ILE A 247 -7.54 15.91 1.64
N GLU A 248 -8.31 16.50 0.74
CA GLU A 248 -9.48 17.33 1.03
C GLU A 248 -10.72 16.60 0.54
N LEU A 249 -11.70 16.41 1.40
CA LEU A 249 -12.94 15.70 1.13
C LEU A 249 -14.12 16.65 1.39
N THR A 250 -14.83 17.03 0.35
CA THR A 250 -15.98 17.93 0.43
C THR A 250 -17.27 17.19 0.06
N GLY A 251 -18.25 17.25 0.95
CA GLY A 251 -19.60 16.75 0.74
C GLY A 251 -20.67 17.82 0.88
N GLU A 252 -21.92 17.45 0.70
CA GLU A 252 -23.07 18.35 0.81
C GLU A 252 -23.19 18.98 2.22
N LYS A 253 -22.80 18.25 3.26
CA LYS A 253 -22.96 18.66 4.66
C LYS A 253 -21.70 19.20 5.32
N GLY A 254 -20.52 19.04 4.70
CA GLY A 254 -19.28 19.50 5.32
C GLY A 254 -18.01 19.10 4.61
N THR A 255 -16.87 19.33 5.28
CA THR A 255 -15.54 19.11 4.74
C THR A 255 -14.63 18.48 5.78
N ILE A 256 -13.83 17.50 5.36
CA ILE A 256 -12.68 16.96 6.10
C ILE A 256 -11.41 17.27 5.32
N VAL A 257 -10.38 17.72 6.03
CA VAL A 257 -9.03 17.91 5.49
C VAL A 257 -8.05 17.09 6.31
N TRP A 258 -7.41 16.15 5.66
CA TRP A 258 -6.29 15.38 6.19
C TRP A 258 -4.98 15.98 5.67
N THR A 259 -3.99 16.19 6.54
CA THR A 259 -2.69 16.76 6.17
C THR A 259 -1.59 16.03 6.94
N ASP A 260 -0.68 15.34 6.22
CA ASP A 260 0.51 14.66 6.79
C ASP A 260 0.21 13.80 8.03
N GLY A 261 -0.85 12.99 7.97
CA GLY A 261 -1.26 12.12 9.08
C GLY A 261 -2.04 12.81 10.20
N LYS A 262 -2.45 14.06 10.01
CA LYS A 262 -3.19 14.84 11.00
C LYS A 262 -4.52 15.33 10.45
N LEU A 263 -5.49 15.50 11.34
CA LEU A 263 -6.73 16.20 11.02
C LEU A 263 -6.46 17.70 10.91
N GLY A 264 -6.53 18.25 9.70
CA GLY A 264 -6.36 19.67 9.45
C GLY A 264 -7.68 20.44 9.60
N LEU A 265 -8.80 19.82 9.22
CA LEU A 265 -10.14 20.41 9.34
C LEU A 265 -11.18 19.29 9.42
N TYR A 266 -12.19 19.46 10.27
CA TYR A 266 -13.47 18.78 10.22
C TYR A 266 -14.56 19.77 10.56
N LYS A 267 -15.38 20.13 9.59
CA LYS A 267 -16.49 21.09 9.76
C LYS A 267 -17.73 20.56 9.07
N LEU A 268 -18.87 20.72 9.75
CA LEU A 268 -20.19 20.41 9.28
C LEU A 268 -21.07 21.67 9.27
N LYS A 269 -22.03 21.76 8.35
CA LYS A 269 -22.92 22.92 8.23
C LYS A 269 -23.86 23.09 9.43
N GLU A 270 -24.32 21.96 9.97
CA GLU A 270 -25.36 21.92 11.01
C GLU A 270 -24.80 21.53 12.39
N GLU A 271 -23.49 21.41 12.53
CA GLU A 271 -22.83 21.03 13.78
C GLU A 271 -21.60 21.90 14.00
N GLU A 272 -21.59 22.65 15.09
CA GLU A 272 -20.55 23.67 15.35
C GLU A 272 -19.17 23.04 15.65
N ASN A 273 -19.15 21.96 16.44
CA ASN A 273 -17.92 21.31 16.91
C ASN A 273 -17.96 19.79 16.64
N PRO A 274 -17.94 19.34 15.37
CA PRO A 274 -17.95 17.91 15.06
C PRO A 274 -16.61 17.26 15.49
N SER A 275 -16.69 16.04 16.02
CA SER A 275 -15.54 15.29 16.47
C SER A 275 -15.43 13.92 15.81
N LEU A 276 -14.23 13.52 15.40
CA LEU A 276 -13.98 12.15 14.94
C LEU A 276 -13.83 11.15 16.10
N GLU A 277 -13.69 11.62 17.34
CA GLU A 277 -13.57 10.75 18.53
C GLU A 277 -14.84 9.96 18.83
N GLU A 278 -16.00 10.39 18.29
CA GLU A 278 -17.27 9.64 18.38
C GLU A 278 -17.24 8.30 17.62
N PHE A 279 -16.29 8.15 16.68
CA PHE A 279 -16.14 6.91 15.90
C PHE A 279 -15.11 6.01 16.59
N GLU A 280 -15.59 5.09 17.40
CA GLU A 280 -14.75 4.13 18.11
C GLU A 280 -14.13 3.13 17.15
N ILE A 281 -12.85 2.84 17.34
CA ILE A 281 -12.14 1.76 16.68
C ILE A 281 -12.24 0.53 17.59
N PRO A 282 -12.72 -0.63 17.10
CA PRO A 282 -12.76 -1.85 17.89
C PRO A 282 -11.41 -2.16 18.53
N ARG A 283 -11.38 -2.54 19.81
CA ARG A 283 -10.14 -2.80 20.56
C ARG A 283 -9.33 -3.95 19.99
N ASP A 284 -10.00 -4.89 19.37
CA ASP A 284 -9.44 -6.09 18.72
C ASP A 284 -9.13 -5.87 17.23
N ALA A 285 -9.36 -4.67 16.70
CA ALA A 285 -9.01 -4.35 15.32
C ALA A 285 -7.47 -4.42 15.13
N PRO A 286 -6.98 -5.11 14.09
CA PRO A 286 -5.55 -5.20 13.81
C PRO A 286 -4.90 -3.83 13.71
N LYS A 287 -3.73 -3.65 14.33
CA LYS A 287 -2.99 -2.37 14.35
C LYS A 287 -1.93 -2.27 13.25
N ASN A 288 -1.63 -3.38 12.61
CA ASN A 288 -0.66 -3.50 11.52
C ASN A 288 -0.92 -4.77 10.71
N ILE A 289 -0.18 -4.92 9.61
CA ILE A 289 -0.30 -6.08 8.71
C ILE A 289 0.00 -7.41 9.40
N ILE A 290 0.87 -7.45 10.43
CA ILE A 290 1.22 -8.71 11.11
C ILE A 290 0.04 -9.20 11.95
N GLU A 291 -0.57 -8.32 12.76
CA GLU A 291 -1.80 -8.66 13.52
C GLU A 291 -2.95 -9.06 12.58
N ASP A 292 -3.05 -8.38 11.42
CA ASP A 292 -4.06 -8.66 10.41
C ASP A 292 -3.86 -10.05 9.79
N MET A 293 -2.63 -10.39 9.41
CA MET A 293 -2.28 -11.73 8.91
C MET A 293 -2.52 -12.82 9.94
N ILE A 294 -2.18 -12.59 11.22
CA ILE A 294 -2.50 -13.54 12.30
C ILE A 294 -4.01 -13.76 12.36
N SER A 295 -4.80 -12.68 12.34
CA SER A 295 -6.26 -12.77 12.36
C SER A 295 -6.82 -13.53 11.15
N ALA A 296 -6.30 -13.23 9.96
CA ALA A 296 -6.72 -13.87 8.72
C ALA A 296 -6.39 -15.36 8.69
N VAL A 297 -5.18 -15.75 9.09
CA VAL A 297 -4.70 -17.13 9.04
C VAL A 297 -5.32 -17.98 10.16
N SER A 298 -5.43 -17.43 11.38
CA SER A 298 -5.90 -18.23 12.54
C SER A 298 -7.42 -18.27 12.69
N ARG A 299 -8.13 -17.24 12.22
CA ARG A 299 -9.58 -17.06 12.43
C ARG A 299 -10.39 -16.95 11.13
N GLY A 300 -9.72 -16.95 9.97
CA GLY A 300 -10.39 -16.77 8.68
C GLY A 300 -10.95 -15.36 8.48
N ALA A 301 -10.44 -14.36 9.20
CA ALA A 301 -10.86 -12.97 9.01
C ALA A 301 -10.40 -12.44 7.65
N LYS A 302 -11.19 -11.55 7.05
CA LYS A 302 -10.78 -10.87 5.83
C LYS A 302 -9.73 -9.81 6.18
N PRO A 303 -8.55 -9.77 5.50
CA PRO A 303 -7.58 -8.71 5.71
C PRO A 303 -8.16 -7.32 5.41
N ALA A 304 -7.66 -6.30 6.11
CA ALA A 304 -8.06 -4.91 5.88
C ALA A 304 -7.79 -4.46 4.44
N VAL A 305 -6.73 -4.97 3.83
CA VAL A 305 -6.40 -4.80 2.41
C VAL A 305 -6.05 -6.16 1.84
N ASP A 306 -7.02 -6.84 1.24
CA ASP A 306 -6.78 -8.06 0.47
C ASP A 306 -6.21 -7.74 -0.93
N GLY A 307 -5.98 -8.77 -1.75
CA GLY A 307 -5.47 -8.60 -3.10
C GLY A 307 -6.37 -7.74 -3.99
N GLU A 308 -7.69 -7.87 -3.87
CA GLU A 308 -8.65 -7.08 -4.65
C GLU A 308 -8.58 -5.58 -4.29
N GLU A 309 -8.49 -5.27 -2.99
CA GLU A 309 -8.30 -3.88 -2.54
C GLU A 309 -6.94 -3.32 -2.99
N GLY A 310 -5.85 -4.09 -2.84
CA GLY A 310 -4.51 -3.66 -3.24
C GLY A 310 -4.39 -3.38 -4.74
N ARG A 311 -5.06 -4.19 -5.57
CA ARG A 311 -5.11 -4.06 -7.03
C ARG A 311 -5.68 -2.71 -7.49
N LYS A 312 -6.67 -2.15 -6.78
CA LYS A 312 -7.34 -0.89 -7.18
C LYS A 312 -6.37 0.29 -7.34
N SER A 313 -5.40 0.40 -6.46
CA SER A 313 -4.39 1.45 -6.56
C SER A 313 -3.45 1.26 -7.75
N VAL A 314 -3.14 0.00 -8.10
CA VAL A 314 -2.34 -0.35 -9.29
C VAL A 314 -3.11 0.00 -10.57
N GLU A 315 -4.39 -0.31 -10.63
CA GLU A 315 -5.27 0.06 -11.74
C GLU A 315 -5.35 1.58 -11.91
N LEU A 316 -5.51 2.33 -10.82
CA LEU A 316 -5.63 3.78 -10.87
C LEU A 316 -4.36 4.46 -11.42
N PHE A 317 -3.17 4.11 -10.92
CA PHE A 317 -1.97 4.76 -11.46
C PHE A 317 -1.65 4.30 -12.89
N ASN A 318 -1.96 3.06 -13.27
CA ASN A 318 -1.85 2.62 -14.67
C ASN A 318 -2.82 3.37 -15.58
N ALA A 319 -4.05 3.66 -15.14
CA ALA A 319 -5.00 4.47 -15.88
C ALA A 319 -4.51 5.92 -16.07
N ILE A 320 -3.84 6.50 -15.07
CA ILE A 320 -3.19 7.81 -15.20
C ILE A 320 -2.10 7.77 -16.29
N TYR A 321 -1.25 6.75 -16.29
CA TYR A 321 -0.19 6.58 -17.29
C TYR A 321 -0.76 6.34 -18.69
N GLU A 322 -1.79 5.52 -18.82
CA GLU A 322 -2.48 5.25 -20.09
C GLU A 322 -3.13 6.50 -20.65
N SER A 323 -3.85 7.26 -19.81
CA SER A 323 -4.46 8.55 -20.20
C SER A 323 -3.40 9.53 -20.66
N SER A 324 -2.28 9.66 -19.94
CA SER A 324 -1.16 10.53 -20.32
C SER A 324 -0.55 10.14 -21.66
N ARG A 325 -0.40 8.83 -21.92
CA ARG A 325 0.18 8.30 -23.15
C ARG A 325 -0.73 8.50 -24.37
N THR A 326 -2.05 8.38 -24.18
CA THR A 326 -3.03 8.40 -25.27
C THR A 326 -3.67 9.78 -25.48
N GLY A 327 -3.60 10.66 -24.48
CA GLY A 327 -4.33 11.94 -24.47
C GLY A 327 -5.85 11.77 -24.34
N LYS A 328 -6.33 10.59 -23.91
CA LYS A 328 -7.75 10.25 -23.82
C LYS A 328 -8.17 9.98 -22.37
N ILE A 329 -9.47 10.13 -22.12
CA ILE A 329 -10.08 9.63 -20.89
C ILE A 329 -10.03 8.11 -20.90
N VAL A 330 -9.61 7.53 -19.76
CA VAL A 330 -9.67 6.08 -19.50
C VAL A 330 -10.90 5.81 -18.64
N ASP A 331 -11.73 4.87 -19.06
CA ASP A 331 -12.89 4.38 -18.31
C ASP A 331 -12.49 3.11 -17.57
N LEU A 332 -12.76 3.04 -16.27
CA LEU A 332 -12.45 1.91 -15.40
C LEU A 332 -13.65 0.98 -15.12
N GLY A 333 -14.79 1.26 -15.74
CA GLY A 333 -16.01 0.44 -15.65
C GLY A 333 -17.03 0.87 -14.63
#